data_6445251d14ccb969fe444b0fc0020932
#
_entry.id   6445251d14ccb969fe444b0fc0020932
#
_cell.length_a   1.000
_cell.length_b   1.000
_cell.length_c   1.000
_cell.angle_alpha   90.00
_cell.angle_beta   90.00
_cell.angle_gamma   90.00
#
_symmetry.space_group_name_H-M   'P 1'
#
loop_
_entity.id
_entity.type
_entity.pdbx_description
1 polymer ?
#
loop_
_entity_poly.entity_id
_entity_poly.type
_entity_poly.pdbx_seq_one_letter_code
_entity_poly.pdbx_strand_id
1 'polypeptide(L)'
;MRSLIAIAFLLIAFGATAQKRIVVAQDGSGDFKTVQAAINSVPDSSGKTTEIFIKKGTYKEHIIVPVNKMHVTLIGEDAKQTVLTYDNYAGKLDSTGKAFGTSRSASVYVYGAYFTAKNITFQNSSGPVGQALAIYVAGDKAAFFNCLFLGFQDTIYTHGLGSHQYYSKCYIEGTVDFIFGAATALFDDCDIYCKQHGAYITAASTLDTTKYGYVLMHCNITGNAPEHSFTLGRPWRPHAKVVYLYCKLGDMISDAGWDNWRNPENEKTAYYAEYKNSGPGYQPDKRAAWSHQLTDDEAKLYTKKLILNGWDPKMP
;
A
#
# COMPACT_ATOMS: atom_id res chain seq x y z
N MET A 1 -50.72 51.01 28.18
CA MET A 1 -49.32 51.07 27.68
C MET A 1 -48.75 49.65 27.63
N ARG A 2 -48.61 49.08 26.42
CA ARG A 2 -48.03 47.75 26.20
C ARG A 2 -46.61 47.94 25.63
N SER A 3 -45.58 47.61 26.42
CA SER A 3 -44.18 47.65 25.96
C SER A 3 -43.86 46.44 25.11
N LEU A 4 -43.52 46.66 23.84
CA LEU A 4 -42.96 45.65 22.94
C LEU A 4 -41.45 45.55 23.23
N ILE A 5 -41.02 44.36 23.71
CA ILE A 5 -39.57 44.02 23.79
C ILE A 5 -39.18 43.39 22.46
N ALA A 6 -38.36 44.10 21.70
CA ALA A 6 -37.76 43.59 20.47
C ALA A 6 -36.51 42.77 20.86
N ILE A 7 -36.55 41.45 20.64
CA ILE A 7 -35.39 40.57 20.76
C ILE A 7 -34.63 40.58 19.47
N ALA A 8 -33.45 41.21 19.46
CA ALA A 8 -32.52 41.14 18.32
C ALA A 8 -31.77 39.83 18.34
N PHE A 9 -32.02 38.95 17.35
CA PHE A 9 -31.23 37.76 17.10
C PHE A 9 -29.92 38.14 16.43
N LEU A 10 -28.81 38.02 17.15
CA LEU A 10 -27.46 38.14 16.59
C LEU A 10 -27.09 36.85 15.88
N LEU A 11 -27.18 36.82 14.56
CA LEU A 11 -26.67 35.74 13.72
C LEU A 11 -25.12 35.76 13.70
N ILE A 12 -24.49 34.93 14.53
CA ILE A 12 -23.05 34.69 14.46
C ILE A 12 -22.81 33.78 13.26
N ALA A 13 -22.38 34.35 12.14
CA ALA A 13 -21.88 33.59 10.99
C ALA A 13 -20.54 32.99 11.37
N PHE A 14 -20.52 31.70 11.70
CA PHE A 14 -19.30 30.91 11.75
C PHE A 14 -18.77 30.80 10.31
N GLY A 15 -17.83 31.64 9.95
CA GLY A 15 -17.04 31.49 8.73
C GLY A 15 -16.23 30.24 8.83
N ALA A 16 -16.70 29.12 8.22
CA ALA A 16 -15.87 27.97 7.95
C ALA A 16 -14.76 28.44 6.98
N THR A 17 -13.57 28.71 7.49
CA THR A 17 -12.39 28.89 6.64
C THR A 17 -12.12 27.53 5.99
N ALA A 18 -12.52 27.39 4.73
CA ALA A 18 -12.12 26.23 3.92
C ALA A 18 -10.59 26.15 3.96
N GLN A 19 -10.06 25.04 4.47
CA GLN A 19 -8.62 24.82 4.48
C GLN A 19 -8.12 24.92 3.04
N LYS A 20 -7.20 25.87 2.77
CA LYS A 20 -6.69 26.10 1.41
C LYS A 20 -5.99 24.83 0.92
N ARG A 21 -6.53 24.21 -0.14
CA ARG A 21 -5.96 23.06 -0.82
C ARG A 21 -4.75 23.51 -1.61
N ILE A 22 -3.61 22.86 -1.44
CA ILE A 22 -2.39 23.06 -2.23
C ILE A 22 -2.58 22.40 -3.58
N VAL A 23 -2.25 23.09 -4.68
CA VAL A 23 -2.37 22.55 -6.05
C VAL A 23 -1.00 22.40 -6.67
N VAL A 24 -0.71 21.18 -7.19
CA VAL A 24 0.49 20.89 -7.98
C VAL A 24 0.10 20.78 -9.45
N ALA A 25 0.79 21.53 -10.33
CA ALA A 25 0.61 21.51 -11.77
C ALA A 25 1.92 21.81 -12.50
N GLN A 26 2.36 20.91 -13.38
CA GLN A 26 3.62 21.06 -14.13
C GLN A 26 3.61 22.28 -15.07
N ASP A 27 2.45 22.65 -15.58
CA ASP A 27 2.26 23.82 -16.47
C ASP A 27 2.36 25.17 -15.73
N GLY A 28 2.49 25.16 -14.40
CA GLY A 28 2.58 26.34 -13.57
C GLY A 28 1.23 26.96 -13.18
N SER A 29 0.10 26.32 -13.50
CA SER A 29 -1.25 26.78 -13.12
C SER A 29 -1.62 26.44 -11.67
N GLY A 30 -0.73 25.77 -10.92
CA GLY A 30 -0.89 25.45 -9.49
C GLY A 30 0.00 26.30 -8.59
N ASP A 31 -0.05 26.03 -7.28
CA ASP A 31 0.82 26.68 -6.28
C ASP A 31 2.28 26.18 -6.42
N PHE A 32 2.47 24.94 -6.88
CA PHE A 32 3.79 24.30 -7.10
C PHE A 32 3.82 23.55 -8.43
N LYS A 33 5.02 23.46 -9.03
CA LYS A 33 5.25 22.65 -10.25
C LYS A 33 5.65 21.22 -9.95
N THR A 34 6.15 20.94 -8.72
CA THR A 34 6.64 19.63 -8.29
C THR A 34 5.92 19.16 -7.04
N VAL A 35 5.73 17.84 -6.92
CA VAL A 35 5.09 17.22 -5.76
C VAL A 35 5.97 17.39 -4.52
N GLN A 36 7.31 17.24 -4.67
CA GLN A 36 8.22 17.40 -3.54
C GLN A 36 8.19 18.81 -2.95
N ALA A 37 8.11 19.86 -3.79
CA ALA A 37 8.01 21.24 -3.30
C ALA A 37 6.71 21.48 -2.51
N ALA A 38 5.59 20.90 -2.96
CA ALA A 38 4.33 20.96 -2.23
C ALA A 38 4.40 20.25 -0.87
N ILE A 39 5.00 19.06 -0.81
CA ILE A 39 5.22 18.33 0.45
C ILE A 39 6.10 19.14 1.40
N ASN A 40 7.17 19.75 0.90
CA ASN A 40 8.08 20.56 1.72
C ASN A 40 7.37 21.77 2.35
N SER A 41 6.33 22.32 1.71
CA SER A 41 5.54 23.46 2.21
C SER A 41 4.56 23.11 3.33
N VAL A 42 4.27 21.81 3.53
CA VAL A 42 3.38 21.36 4.62
C VAL A 42 4.00 21.72 5.97
N PRO A 43 3.23 22.25 6.94
CA PRO A 43 3.74 22.52 8.28
C PRO A 43 4.29 21.25 8.96
N ASP A 44 5.39 21.41 9.69
CA ASP A 44 5.99 20.32 10.46
C ASP A 44 5.12 19.91 11.64
N SER A 45 5.04 18.60 11.88
CA SER A 45 4.34 17.99 13.03
C SER A 45 2.90 18.49 13.23
N SER A 46 2.24 18.86 12.13
CA SER A 46 0.85 19.32 12.14
C SER A 46 -0.09 18.19 12.55
N GLY A 47 -0.98 18.44 13.51
CA GLY A 47 -2.11 17.55 13.82
C GLY A 47 -3.30 17.74 12.86
N LYS A 48 -3.20 18.64 11.88
CA LYS A 48 -4.25 18.91 10.89
C LYS A 48 -3.87 18.35 9.54
N THR A 49 -4.84 17.78 8.84
CA THR A 49 -4.65 17.27 7.47
C THR A 49 -4.33 18.41 6.51
N THR A 50 -3.29 18.23 5.70
CA THR A 50 -2.98 19.10 4.56
C THR A 50 -3.25 18.34 3.27
N GLU A 51 -4.18 18.86 2.46
CA GLU A 51 -4.49 18.27 1.15
C GLU A 51 -3.64 18.89 0.06
N ILE A 52 -2.99 18.04 -0.74
CA ILE A 52 -2.23 18.38 -1.94
C ILE A 52 -2.94 17.74 -3.13
N PHE A 53 -3.51 18.56 -3.98
CA PHE A 53 -4.12 18.12 -5.23
C PHE A 53 -3.10 18.15 -6.36
N ILE A 54 -2.95 17.03 -7.04
CA ILE A 54 -1.96 16.87 -8.10
C ILE A 54 -2.70 16.73 -9.43
N LYS A 55 -2.52 17.70 -10.32
CA LYS A 55 -3.09 17.62 -11.67
C LYS A 55 -2.47 16.50 -12.48
N LYS A 56 -3.18 16.06 -13.52
CA LYS A 56 -2.69 15.06 -14.47
C LYS A 56 -1.29 15.42 -14.96
N GLY A 57 -0.43 14.41 -15.03
CA GLY A 57 0.96 14.56 -15.46
C GLY A 57 1.82 13.41 -14.95
N THR A 58 2.99 13.25 -15.58
CA THR A 58 4.01 12.30 -15.12
C THR A 58 5.09 13.07 -14.38
N TYR A 59 5.09 12.94 -13.07
CA TYR A 59 6.01 13.59 -12.14
C TYR A 59 7.19 12.66 -11.90
N LYS A 60 8.27 12.82 -12.68
CA LYS A 60 9.50 12.06 -12.51
C LYS A 60 10.34 12.71 -11.42
N GLU A 61 10.02 12.39 -10.19
CA GLU A 61 10.62 12.94 -8.97
C GLU A 61 10.97 11.84 -7.99
N HIS A 62 12.08 12.01 -7.27
CA HIS A 62 12.37 11.22 -6.07
C HIS A 62 11.66 11.87 -4.89
N ILE A 63 10.49 11.32 -4.50
CA ILE A 63 9.57 11.95 -3.56
C ILE A 63 9.76 11.38 -2.16
N ILE A 64 9.88 12.26 -1.17
CA ILE A 64 10.01 11.90 0.23
C ILE A 64 8.97 12.68 1.05
N VAL A 65 8.11 11.95 1.77
CA VAL A 65 7.28 12.47 2.85
C VAL A 65 8.02 12.19 4.17
N PRO A 66 8.76 13.15 4.72
CA PRO A 66 9.60 12.91 5.89
C PRO A 66 8.76 12.73 7.17
N VAL A 67 9.37 12.21 8.23
CA VAL A 67 8.69 11.84 9.48
C VAL A 67 7.95 13.01 10.14
N ASN A 68 8.46 14.23 9.98
CA ASN A 68 7.85 15.46 10.50
C ASN A 68 6.69 16.00 9.65
N LYS A 69 6.43 15.43 8.46
CA LYS A 69 5.27 15.77 7.61
C LYS A 69 4.14 14.77 7.83
N MET A 70 3.42 14.96 8.93
CA MET A 70 2.28 14.12 9.31
C MET A 70 0.98 14.63 8.68
N HIS A 71 -0.04 13.75 8.58
CA HIS A 71 -1.37 14.09 8.06
C HIS A 71 -1.36 14.71 6.65
N VAL A 72 -0.44 14.25 5.79
CA VAL A 72 -0.39 14.66 4.38
C VAL A 72 -1.37 13.80 3.58
N THR A 73 -2.24 14.44 2.81
CA THR A 73 -3.16 13.79 1.88
C THR A 73 -2.82 14.21 0.45
N LEU A 74 -2.40 13.25 -0.38
CA LEU A 74 -2.18 13.45 -1.81
C LEU A 74 -3.41 12.99 -2.58
N ILE A 75 -3.95 13.86 -3.44
CA ILE A 75 -5.12 13.54 -4.27
C ILE A 75 -4.78 13.81 -5.72
N GLY A 76 -4.69 12.75 -6.51
CA GLY A 76 -4.53 12.86 -7.96
C GLY A 76 -5.84 13.25 -8.65
N GLU A 77 -5.74 14.01 -9.70
CA GLU A 77 -6.89 14.38 -10.55
C GLU A 77 -7.49 13.14 -11.24
N ASP A 78 -6.65 12.17 -11.61
CA ASP A 78 -7.03 10.91 -12.24
C ASP A 78 -6.03 9.82 -11.88
N ALA A 79 -6.51 8.66 -11.47
CA ALA A 79 -5.66 7.59 -10.97
C ALA A 79 -4.61 7.10 -12.00
N LYS A 80 -4.96 7.03 -13.29
CA LYS A 80 -4.09 6.54 -14.37
C LYS A 80 -3.20 7.63 -14.97
N GLN A 81 -3.60 8.90 -14.84
CA GLN A 81 -2.94 10.02 -15.49
C GLN A 81 -2.15 10.91 -14.51
N THR A 82 -2.28 10.68 -13.20
CA THR A 82 -1.45 11.33 -12.17
C THR A 82 -0.40 10.34 -11.71
N VAL A 83 0.79 10.38 -12.34
CA VAL A 83 1.83 9.38 -12.18
C VAL A 83 3.02 9.95 -11.42
N LEU A 84 3.33 9.37 -10.26
CA LEU A 84 4.54 9.65 -9.48
C LEU A 84 5.54 8.53 -9.78
N THR A 85 6.68 8.84 -10.41
CA THR A 85 7.62 7.83 -10.89
C THR A 85 9.08 8.24 -10.71
N TYR A 86 9.94 7.24 -10.58
CA TYR A 86 11.39 7.37 -10.71
C TYR A 86 11.97 6.06 -11.26
N ASP A 87 13.30 6.01 -11.51
CA ASP A 87 13.96 4.87 -12.18
C ASP A 87 15.15 4.30 -11.40
N ASN A 88 15.18 4.46 -10.08
CA ASN A 88 16.19 3.81 -9.27
C ASN A 88 15.87 2.32 -9.06
N TYR A 89 16.92 1.48 -9.06
CA TYR A 89 16.84 0.06 -8.74
C TYR A 89 18.03 -0.36 -7.89
N ALA A 90 17.95 -1.50 -7.26
CA ALA A 90 18.93 -1.92 -6.25
C ALA A 90 20.37 -1.99 -6.79
N GLY A 91 20.56 -2.45 -8.01
CA GLY A 91 21.86 -2.56 -8.66
C GLY A 91 22.39 -1.27 -9.29
N LYS A 92 21.60 -0.19 -9.41
CA LYS A 92 22.03 1.10 -9.95
C LYS A 92 23.08 1.71 -9.03
N LEU A 93 24.16 2.26 -9.61
CA LEU A 93 25.19 2.91 -8.82
C LEU A 93 24.83 4.38 -8.54
N ASP A 94 25.09 4.83 -7.33
CA ASP A 94 25.00 6.24 -6.96
C ASP A 94 26.26 7.03 -7.40
N SER A 95 26.30 8.33 -7.15
CA SER A 95 27.40 9.21 -7.52
C SER A 95 28.74 8.84 -6.89
N THR A 96 28.74 7.98 -5.88
CA THR A 96 29.96 7.46 -5.21
C THR A 96 30.39 6.11 -5.77
N GLY A 97 29.68 5.55 -6.75
CA GLY A 97 29.91 4.23 -7.31
C GLY A 97 29.39 3.07 -6.47
N LYS A 98 28.56 3.35 -5.43
CA LYS A 98 27.94 2.33 -4.58
C LYS A 98 26.52 2.01 -5.06
N ALA A 99 26.16 0.72 -5.08
CA ALA A 99 24.81 0.29 -5.41
C ALA A 99 23.77 0.85 -4.43
N PHE A 100 22.62 1.29 -4.96
CA PHE A 100 21.51 1.80 -4.12
C PHE A 100 21.05 0.76 -3.08
N GLY A 101 20.94 -0.50 -3.48
CA GLY A 101 20.25 -1.53 -2.69
C GLY A 101 18.73 -1.30 -2.68
N THR A 102 17.99 -2.31 -2.29
CA THR A 102 16.52 -2.31 -2.36
C THR A 102 15.90 -1.10 -1.66
N SER A 103 16.26 -0.83 -0.41
CA SER A 103 15.63 0.22 0.40
C SER A 103 15.83 1.64 -0.11
N ARG A 104 16.83 1.89 -0.96
CA ARG A 104 17.10 3.21 -1.55
C ARG A 104 16.60 3.36 -2.98
N SER A 105 15.87 2.37 -3.50
CA SER A 105 15.43 2.34 -4.89
C SER A 105 14.02 2.91 -5.12
N ALA A 106 13.30 3.33 -4.07
CA ALA A 106 11.92 3.76 -4.22
C ALA A 106 11.75 5.06 -5.00
N SER A 107 10.67 5.14 -5.75
CA SER A 107 10.21 6.40 -6.35
C SER A 107 9.63 7.33 -5.28
N VAL A 108 8.84 6.76 -4.37
CA VAL A 108 8.18 7.52 -3.29
C VAL A 108 8.46 6.89 -1.93
N TYR A 109 8.85 7.72 -0.97
CA TYR A 109 9.07 7.33 0.42
C TYR A 109 8.06 7.99 1.33
N VAL A 110 7.37 7.22 2.18
CA VAL A 110 6.40 7.70 3.16
C VAL A 110 6.89 7.34 4.57
N TYR A 111 7.49 8.31 5.25
CA TYR A 111 7.88 8.19 6.66
C TYR A 111 6.88 8.88 7.59
N GLY A 112 6.16 9.89 7.10
CA GLY A 112 5.15 10.62 7.88
C GLY A 112 3.94 9.75 8.22
N ALA A 113 3.51 9.82 9.47
CA ALA A 113 2.32 9.11 9.93
C ALA A 113 1.02 9.76 9.42
N TYR A 114 -0.08 8.99 9.41
CA TYR A 114 -1.40 9.42 8.93
C TYR A 114 -1.38 9.93 7.47
N PHE A 115 -0.52 9.34 6.67
CA PHE A 115 -0.48 9.64 5.24
C PHE A 115 -1.70 9.06 4.52
N THR A 116 -2.24 9.81 3.57
CA THR A 116 -3.31 9.31 2.69
C THR A 116 -3.01 9.63 1.23
N ALA A 117 -3.27 8.69 0.33
CA ALA A 117 -3.23 8.92 -1.11
C ALA A 117 -4.53 8.44 -1.77
N LYS A 118 -4.98 9.17 -2.79
CA LYS A 118 -6.15 8.82 -3.59
C LYS A 118 -5.93 9.16 -5.06
N ASN A 119 -6.38 8.25 -5.94
CA ASN A 119 -6.34 8.44 -7.39
C ASN A 119 -4.93 8.77 -7.93
N ILE A 120 -3.91 8.03 -7.50
CA ILE A 120 -2.52 8.25 -7.90
C ILE A 120 -1.92 6.93 -8.38
N THR A 121 -1.12 6.99 -9.44
CA THR A 121 -0.21 5.93 -9.84
C THR A 121 1.16 6.14 -9.19
N PHE A 122 1.60 5.18 -8.40
CA PHE A 122 2.97 5.03 -7.91
C PHE A 122 3.69 4.04 -8.82
N GLN A 123 4.76 4.45 -9.46
CA GLN A 123 5.46 3.62 -10.42
C GLN A 123 6.96 3.64 -10.18
N ASN A 124 7.62 2.49 -10.40
CA ASN A 124 9.05 2.47 -10.69
C ASN A 124 9.26 2.16 -12.17
N SER A 125 9.88 3.07 -12.89
CA SER A 125 10.06 2.99 -14.34
C SER A 125 11.39 2.38 -14.78
N SER A 126 12.16 1.75 -13.89
CA SER A 126 13.43 1.09 -14.22
C SER A 126 13.27 -0.18 -15.08
N GLY A 127 12.05 -0.77 -15.10
CA GLY A 127 11.80 -2.03 -15.81
C GLY A 127 12.17 -3.28 -14.99
N PRO A 128 12.27 -4.47 -15.62
CA PRO A 128 12.53 -5.75 -14.96
C PRO A 128 14.03 -5.96 -14.68
N VAL A 129 14.65 -5.06 -13.92
CA VAL A 129 16.11 -5.02 -13.65
C VAL A 129 16.49 -5.54 -12.25
N GLY A 130 15.60 -6.25 -11.58
CA GLY A 130 15.71 -6.68 -10.19
C GLY A 130 14.88 -5.81 -9.26
N GLN A 131 15.27 -5.72 -7.97
CA GLN A 131 14.50 -5.01 -6.95
C GLN A 131 14.41 -3.50 -7.26
N ALA A 132 13.19 -3.00 -7.38
CA ALA A 132 12.91 -1.60 -7.74
C ALA A 132 11.54 -1.16 -7.20
N LEU A 133 11.57 -0.37 -6.14
CA LEU A 133 10.37 0.01 -5.40
C LEU A 133 9.59 1.12 -6.11
N ALA A 134 8.30 0.92 -6.32
CA ALA A 134 7.40 2.03 -6.65
C ALA A 134 7.17 2.91 -5.40
N ILE A 135 7.00 2.26 -4.23
CA ILE A 135 6.78 2.96 -2.97
C ILE A 135 7.41 2.22 -1.78
N TYR A 136 7.95 3.00 -0.84
CA TYR A 136 8.44 2.57 0.47
C TYR A 136 7.58 3.23 1.55
N VAL A 137 6.91 2.45 2.39
CA VAL A 137 5.99 2.96 3.41
C VAL A 137 6.45 2.52 4.80
N ALA A 138 6.93 3.48 5.60
CA ALA A 138 7.35 3.26 6.98
C ALA A 138 6.44 3.96 8.01
N GLY A 139 5.70 5.01 7.59
CA GLY A 139 4.80 5.75 8.47
C GLY A 139 3.63 4.89 8.95
N ASP A 140 3.25 5.06 10.23
CA ASP A 140 2.05 4.41 10.76
C ASP A 140 0.77 5.07 10.21
N LYS A 141 -0.28 4.27 10.04
CA LYS A 141 -1.60 4.70 9.55
C LYS A 141 -1.56 5.35 8.17
N ALA A 142 -0.89 4.67 7.23
CA ALA A 142 -0.88 5.05 5.82
C ALA A 142 -2.04 4.40 5.07
N ALA A 143 -2.84 5.20 4.34
CA ALA A 143 -4.00 4.71 3.59
C ALA A 143 -3.93 5.09 2.11
N PHE A 144 -4.31 4.15 1.26
CA PHE A 144 -4.32 4.30 -0.20
C PHE A 144 -5.68 3.91 -0.76
N PHE A 145 -6.30 4.81 -1.52
CA PHE A 145 -7.62 4.62 -2.10
C PHE A 145 -7.59 4.80 -3.62
N ASN A 146 -8.03 3.79 -4.35
CA ASN A 146 -8.06 3.82 -5.81
C ASN A 146 -6.71 4.26 -6.42
N CYS A 147 -5.60 3.70 -5.89
CA CYS A 147 -4.24 3.94 -6.36
C CYS A 147 -3.75 2.78 -7.21
N LEU A 148 -2.81 3.06 -8.12
CA LEU A 148 -2.12 2.05 -8.90
C LEU A 148 -0.67 1.95 -8.43
N PHE A 149 -0.17 0.72 -8.26
CA PHE A 149 1.22 0.43 -7.92
C PHE A 149 1.84 -0.40 -9.04
N LEU A 150 2.68 0.24 -9.84
CA LEU A 150 3.23 -0.34 -11.05
C LEU A 150 4.72 -0.62 -10.91
N GLY A 151 5.11 -1.88 -11.03
CA GLY A 151 6.49 -2.32 -10.91
C GLY A 151 6.71 -3.74 -11.40
N PHE A 152 7.80 -4.31 -10.95
CA PHE A 152 8.21 -5.70 -11.23
C PHE A 152 8.58 -6.40 -9.93
N GLN A 153 9.85 -6.66 -9.65
CA GLN A 153 10.28 -7.21 -8.37
C GLN A 153 10.25 -6.12 -7.29
N ASP A 154 9.69 -6.44 -6.11
CA ASP A 154 9.68 -5.56 -4.93
C ASP A 154 8.86 -4.26 -5.12
N THR A 155 7.67 -4.28 -5.74
CA THR A 155 6.91 -3.06 -6.07
C THR A 155 6.54 -2.22 -4.85
N ILE A 156 5.99 -2.85 -3.78
CA ILE A 156 5.56 -2.17 -2.54
C ILE A 156 6.36 -2.71 -1.35
N TYR A 157 7.12 -1.83 -0.70
CA TYR A 157 7.78 -2.15 0.56
C TYR A 157 7.01 -1.56 1.75
N THR A 158 6.29 -2.42 2.48
CA THR A 158 5.58 -2.07 3.71
C THR A 158 6.55 -2.20 4.90
N HIS A 159 7.51 -1.27 5.02
CA HIS A 159 8.66 -1.41 5.93
C HIS A 159 8.30 -1.27 7.41
N GLY A 160 7.31 -0.44 7.75
CA GLY A 160 7.07 0.01 9.13
C GLY A 160 6.80 -1.11 10.12
N LEU A 161 7.76 -1.42 11.00
CA LEU A 161 7.58 -2.33 12.11
C LEU A 161 6.46 -1.84 13.04
N GLY A 162 5.41 -2.66 13.20
CA GLY A 162 4.25 -2.30 14.02
C GLY A 162 3.32 -1.25 13.42
N SER A 163 3.60 -0.77 12.19
CA SER A 163 2.71 0.17 11.51
C SER A 163 1.50 -0.53 10.90
N HIS A 164 0.42 0.25 10.74
CA HIS A 164 -0.81 -0.19 10.09
C HIS A 164 -0.95 0.50 8.74
N GLN A 165 -1.22 -0.28 7.70
CA GLN A 165 -1.39 0.21 6.34
C GLN A 165 -2.70 -0.31 5.75
N TYR A 166 -3.38 0.51 4.97
CA TYR A 166 -4.65 0.18 4.35
C TYR A 166 -4.65 0.52 2.87
N TYR A 167 -4.96 -0.47 2.05
CA TYR A 167 -5.05 -0.36 0.60
C TYR A 167 -6.47 -0.74 0.18
N SER A 168 -7.23 0.17 -0.39
CA SER A 168 -8.62 -0.07 -0.78
C SER A 168 -8.84 0.25 -2.26
N LYS A 169 -9.39 -0.71 -2.99
CA LYS A 169 -9.67 -0.61 -4.42
C LYS A 169 -8.44 -0.19 -5.23
N CYS A 170 -7.29 -0.72 -4.83
CA CYS A 170 -6.03 -0.45 -5.50
C CYS A 170 -5.73 -1.51 -6.55
N TYR A 171 -5.01 -1.11 -7.60
CA TYR A 171 -4.40 -2.02 -8.56
C TYR A 171 -2.92 -2.17 -8.24
N ILE A 172 -2.44 -3.40 -8.10
CA ILE A 172 -1.06 -3.70 -7.70
C ILE A 172 -0.49 -4.75 -8.65
N GLU A 173 0.60 -4.44 -9.33
CA GLU A 173 1.24 -5.39 -10.24
C GLU A 173 2.71 -5.64 -9.92
N GLY A 174 3.18 -6.84 -10.24
CA GLY A 174 4.59 -7.18 -10.11
C GLY A 174 4.93 -8.61 -10.53
N THR A 175 6.18 -8.98 -10.25
CA THR A 175 6.73 -10.28 -10.63
C THR A 175 7.15 -11.13 -9.42
N VAL A 176 8.04 -10.61 -8.59
CA VAL A 176 8.62 -11.35 -7.45
C VAL A 176 8.53 -10.48 -6.21
N ASP A 177 7.96 -11.04 -5.12
CA ASP A 177 7.89 -10.39 -3.80
C ASP A 177 7.32 -8.96 -3.88
N PHE A 178 6.39 -8.75 -4.79
CA PHE A 178 5.99 -7.38 -5.14
C PHE A 178 5.12 -6.68 -4.07
N ILE A 179 4.76 -7.41 -3.01
CA ILE A 179 4.23 -6.88 -1.75
C ILE A 179 5.07 -7.47 -0.62
N PHE A 180 5.96 -6.69 -0.01
CA PHE A 180 6.86 -7.24 0.99
C PHE A 180 7.12 -6.29 2.16
N GLY A 181 7.58 -6.84 3.31
CA GLY A 181 7.89 -6.06 4.50
C GLY A 181 7.20 -6.57 5.77
N ALA A 182 7.19 -5.73 6.82
CA ALA A 182 6.84 -6.14 8.18
C ALA A 182 5.57 -5.50 8.77
N ALA A 183 4.95 -4.54 8.06
CA ALA A 183 3.75 -3.87 8.54
C ALA A 183 2.55 -4.82 8.67
N THR A 184 1.59 -4.47 9.52
CA THR A 184 0.22 -4.96 9.40
C THR A 184 -0.45 -4.22 8.24
N ALA A 185 -0.73 -4.91 7.14
CA ALA A 185 -1.33 -4.30 5.95
C ALA A 185 -2.61 -5.02 5.53
N LEU A 186 -3.70 -4.27 5.41
CA LEU A 186 -4.97 -4.75 4.88
C LEU A 186 -5.14 -4.28 3.43
N PHE A 187 -5.25 -5.24 2.53
CA PHE A 187 -5.62 -5.03 1.12
C PHE A 187 -7.08 -5.42 0.95
N ASP A 188 -7.94 -4.46 0.68
CA ASP A 188 -9.39 -4.61 0.67
C ASP A 188 -9.97 -4.25 -0.70
N ASP A 189 -10.60 -5.20 -1.37
CA ASP A 189 -11.19 -5.03 -2.70
C ASP A 189 -10.15 -4.55 -3.75
N CYS A 190 -8.93 -5.14 -3.73
CA CYS A 190 -7.84 -4.79 -4.63
C CYS A 190 -7.71 -5.77 -5.80
N ASP A 191 -7.28 -5.24 -6.95
CA ASP A 191 -6.84 -6.05 -8.10
C ASP A 191 -5.33 -6.28 -8.02
N ILE A 192 -4.93 -7.54 -7.88
CA ILE A 192 -3.52 -7.97 -7.82
C ILE A 192 -3.16 -8.64 -9.14
N TYR A 193 -2.21 -8.10 -9.87
CA TYR A 193 -1.85 -8.56 -11.20
C TYR A 193 -0.47 -9.21 -11.25
N CYS A 194 -0.44 -10.51 -11.49
CA CYS A 194 0.76 -11.34 -11.60
C CYS A 194 1.34 -11.23 -13.01
N LYS A 195 2.47 -10.56 -13.16
CA LYS A 195 3.11 -10.35 -14.47
C LYS A 195 3.89 -11.58 -14.90
N GLN A 196 3.97 -11.79 -16.20
CA GLN A 196 4.80 -12.83 -16.82
C GLN A 196 6.25 -12.79 -16.26
N HIS A 197 6.87 -13.96 -16.12
CA HIS A 197 8.20 -14.17 -15.52
C HIS A 197 8.29 -13.87 -14.02
N GLY A 198 7.15 -13.80 -13.31
CA GLY A 198 7.09 -13.69 -11.86
C GLY A 198 6.93 -15.06 -11.18
N ALA A 199 6.88 -15.04 -9.84
CA ALA A 199 6.73 -16.24 -9.04
C ALA A 199 6.04 -16.04 -7.67
N TYR A 200 6.13 -14.85 -7.06
CA TYR A 200 5.69 -14.66 -5.67
C TYR A 200 4.93 -13.34 -5.51
N ILE A 201 3.72 -13.40 -4.91
CA ILE A 201 2.93 -12.19 -4.64
C ILE A 201 3.48 -11.51 -3.40
N THR A 202 3.51 -12.20 -2.27
CA THR A 202 3.90 -11.61 -0.98
C THR A 202 5.20 -12.20 -0.42
N ALA A 203 5.98 -11.36 0.26
CA ALA A 203 7.15 -11.75 1.04
C ALA A 203 7.11 -11.04 2.41
N ALA A 204 6.31 -11.58 3.32
CA ALA A 204 6.12 -10.98 4.63
C ALA A 204 7.34 -11.21 5.54
N SER A 205 7.61 -10.23 6.42
CA SER A 205 8.62 -10.33 7.49
C SER A 205 8.02 -9.91 8.84
N THR A 206 6.79 -10.33 9.09
CA THR A 206 6.03 -10.02 10.30
C THR A 206 6.81 -10.44 11.55
N LEU A 207 6.81 -9.63 12.60
CA LEU A 207 7.41 -10.00 13.88
C LEU A 207 6.52 -11.02 14.61
N ASP A 208 7.12 -11.86 15.45
CA ASP A 208 6.38 -12.83 16.27
C ASP A 208 5.35 -12.16 17.19
N THR A 209 5.68 -10.98 17.73
CA THR A 209 4.82 -10.18 18.59
C THR A 209 3.67 -9.48 17.87
N THR A 210 3.69 -9.41 16.55
CA THR A 210 2.65 -8.76 15.74
C THR A 210 1.50 -9.73 15.46
N LYS A 211 0.28 -9.35 15.83
CA LYS A 211 -0.90 -10.23 15.71
C LYS A 211 -1.26 -10.51 14.25
N TYR A 212 -1.31 -9.48 13.42
CA TYR A 212 -1.65 -9.57 12.01
C TYR A 212 -0.48 -9.12 11.15
N GLY A 213 -0.20 -9.85 10.06
CA GLY A 213 0.71 -9.43 8.99
C GLY A 213 -0.07 -8.86 7.81
N TYR A 214 0.04 -9.50 6.66
CA TYR A 214 -0.77 -9.13 5.48
C TYR A 214 -2.10 -9.85 5.51
N VAL A 215 -3.16 -9.09 5.27
CA VAL A 215 -4.51 -9.61 5.08
C VAL A 215 -5.04 -9.09 3.76
N LEU A 216 -5.34 -10.01 2.84
CA LEU A 216 -5.98 -9.70 1.56
C LEU A 216 -7.43 -10.14 1.65
N MET A 217 -8.36 -9.19 1.52
CA MET A 217 -9.81 -9.45 1.60
C MET A 217 -10.50 -9.02 0.31
N HIS A 218 -11.37 -9.87 -0.23
CA HIS A 218 -12.16 -9.60 -1.43
C HIS A 218 -11.31 -9.21 -2.66
N CYS A 219 -10.01 -9.55 -2.66
CA CYS A 219 -9.11 -9.21 -3.75
C CYS A 219 -9.30 -10.14 -4.95
N ASN A 220 -9.06 -9.60 -6.14
CA ASN A 220 -9.06 -10.35 -7.38
C ASN A 220 -7.63 -10.53 -7.86
N ILE A 221 -7.15 -11.78 -7.86
CA ILE A 221 -5.78 -12.14 -8.27
C ILE A 221 -5.85 -12.62 -9.72
N THR A 222 -5.26 -11.85 -10.62
CA THR A 222 -5.23 -12.10 -12.06
C THR A 222 -3.82 -11.95 -12.61
N GLY A 223 -3.60 -12.18 -13.90
CA GLY A 223 -2.31 -11.92 -14.52
C GLY A 223 -2.22 -12.43 -15.95
N ASN A 224 -1.04 -12.24 -16.52
CA ASN A 224 -0.61 -12.86 -17.78
C ASN A 224 0.53 -13.86 -17.55
N ALA A 225 0.79 -14.24 -16.32
CA ALA A 225 1.73 -15.29 -15.95
C ALA A 225 1.17 -16.66 -16.38
N PRO A 226 2.04 -17.65 -16.67
CA PRO A 226 1.60 -19.01 -16.95
C PRO A 226 0.81 -19.65 -15.80
N GLU A 227 -0.04 -20.61 -16.11
CA GLU A 227 -0.73 -21.42 -15.10
C GLU A 227 0.26 -22.01 -14.09
N HIS A 228 -0.14 -22.04 -12.81
CA HIS A 228 0.62 -22.59 -11.68
C HIS A 228 2.02 -22.00 -11.45
N SER A 229 2.34 -20.83 -12.01
CA SER A 229 3.67 -20.20 -11.91
C SER A 229 3.87 -19.29 -10.69
N PHE A 230 2.80 -18.93 -9.99
CA PHE A 230 2.86 -18.06 -8.82
C PHE A 230 2.47 -18.77 -7.52
N THR A 231 3.08 -18.34 -6.41
CA THR A 231 2.57 -18.62 -5.07
C THR A 231 1.96 -17.36 -4.45
N LEU A 232 1.02 -17.55 -3.53
CA LEU A 232 0.38 -16.47 -2.76
C LEU A 232 1.42 -15.74 -1.89
N GLY A 233 2.47 -16.46 -1.46
CA GLY A 233 3.54 -15.84 -0.71
C GLY A 233 4.59 -16.81 -0.20
N ARG A 234 5.67 -16.20 0.31
CA ARG A 234 6.77 -16.87 0.99
C ARG A 234 7.29 -16.07 2.18
N PRO A 235 7.78 -16.70 3.27
CA PRO A 235 8.22 -16.01 4.48
C PRO A 235 9.64 -15.44 4.30
N TRP A 236 9.76 -14.12 4.11
CA TRP A 236 11.07 -13.47 4.07
C TRP A 236 11.80 -13.56 5.41
N ARG A 237 11.05 -13.63 6.51
CA ARG A 237 11.60 -13.84 7.86
C ARG A 237 10.74 -14.86 8.61
N PRO A 238 11.26 -15.51 9.67
CA PRO A 238 10.45 -16.30 10.60
C PRO A 238 9.24 -15.51 11.11
N HIS A 239 8.16 -16.19 11.47
CA HIS A 239 6.90 -15.61 11.95
C HIS A 239 6.12 -14.74 10.93
N ALA A 240 6.48 -14.80 9.64
CA ALA A 240 5.70 -14.16 8.58
C ALA A 240 4.23 -14.58 8.64
N LYS A 241 3.31 -13.61 8.49
CA LYS A 241 1.86 -13.87 8.53
C LYS A 241 1.19 -13.29 7.29
N VAL A 242 0.48 -14.15 6.54
CA VAL A 242 -0.31 -13.74 5.37
C VAL A 242 -1.60 -14.52 5.32
N VAL A 243 -2.72 -13.82 5.16
CA VAL A 243 -4.05 -14.43 5.10
C VAL A 243 -4.85 -13.89 3.92
N TYR A 244 -5.42 -14.77 3.12
CA TYR A 244 -6.32 -14.44 2.02
C TYR A 244 -7.74 -14.86 2.36
N LEU A 245 -8.69 -13.91 2.38
CA LEU A 245 -10.10 -14.17 2.69
C LEU A 245 -10.99 -13.70 1.54
N TYR A 246 -11.88 -14.55 1.09
CA TYR A 246 -12.89 -14.24 0.07
C TYR A 246 -12.31 -13.72 -1.24
N CYS A 247 -11.05 -14.06 -1.54
CA CYS A 247 -10.37 -13.65 -2.76
C CYS A 247 -10.75 -14.55 -3.94
N LYS A 248 -10.67 -14.00 -5.15
CA LYS A 248 -10.76 -14.77 -6.38
C LYS A 248 -9.34 -15.00 -6.91
N LEU A 249 -8.91 -16.27 -6.97
CA LEU A 249 -7.57 -16.67 -7.36
C LEU A 249 -7.55 -17.18 -8.79
N GLY A 250 -6.74 -16.54 -9.66
CA GLY A 250 -6.54 -16.95 -11.04
C GLY A 250 -5.74 -18.24 -11.16
N ASP A 251 -5.71 -18.80 -12.35
CA ASP A 251 -5.06 -20.06 -12.70
C ASP A 251 -3.54 -20.06 -12.59
N MET A 252 -2.92 -18.87 -12.57
CA MET A 252 -1.48 -18.74 -12.34
C MET A 252 -1.05 -19.17 -10.92
N ILE A 253 -1.97 -19.29 -9.96
CA ILE A 253 -1.62 -19.72 -8.59
C ILE A 253 -1.35 -21.22 -8.55
N SER A 254 -0.17 -21.58 -8.05
CA SER A 254 0.26 -22.98 -7.94
C SER A 254 -0.60 -23.79 -6.96
N ASP A 255 -0.68 -25.09 -7.17
CA ASP A 255 -1.45 -26.00 -6.29
C ASP A 255 -0.97 -25.92 -4.84
N ALA A 256 0.34 -25.86 -4.60
CA ALA A 256 0.91 -25.72 -3.26
C ALA A 256 0.55 -24.36 -2.59
N GLY A 257 0.29 -23.33 -3.38
CA GLY A 257 -0.12 -22.01 -2.93
C GLY A 257 0.96 -21.22 -2.19
N TRP A 258 1.85 -21.87 -1.46
CA TRP A 258 2.83 -21.28 -0.56
C TRP A 258 4.22 -21.89 -0.76
N ASP A 259 5.27 -21.10 -0.56
CA ASP A 259 6.67 -21.50 -0.60
C ASP A 259 7.33 -21.23 0.76
N ASN A 260 8.26 -22.07 1.20
CA ASN A 260 8.91 -21.95 2.50
C ASN A 260 10.23 -21.14 2.50
N TRP A 261 10.53 -20.44 1.38
CA TRP A 261 11.80 -19.75 1.17
C TRP A 261 13.04 -20.67 1.21
N ARG A 262 12.89 -21.93 0.76
CA ARG A 262 13.93 -22.98 0.85
C ARG A 262 14.46 -23.23 2.27
N ASN A 263 13.64 -22.92 3.28
CA ASN A 263 13.98 -23.11 4.69
C ASN A 263 12.81 -23.78 5.42
N PRO A 264 12.89 -25.11 5.69
CA PRO A 264 11.83 -25.85 6.39
C PRO A 264 11.52 -25.33 7.82
N GLU A 265 12.44 -24.61 8.47
CA GLU A 265 12.18 -24.03 9.78
C GLU A 265 11.11 -22.92 9.71
N ASN A 266 10.96 -22.26 8.56
CA ASN A 266 9.89 -21.29 8.35
C ASN A 266 8.50 -21.92 8.43
N GLU A 267 8.35 -23.18 8.07
CA GLU A 267 7.07 -23.91 8.14
C GLU A 267 6.54 -24.04 9.57
N LYS A 268 7.45 -24.03 10.56
CA LYS A 268 7.12 -24.14 11.98
C LYS A 268 6.66 -22.80 12.59
N THR A 269 7.01 -21.71 11.98
CA THR A 269 6.83 -20.36 12.57
C THR A 269 5.97 -19.44 11.74
N ALA A 270 5.91 -19.61 10.42
CA ALA A 270 5.06 -18.80 9.55
C ALA A 270 3.57 -19.19 9.73
N TYR A 271 2.70 -18.18 9.65
CA TYR A 271 1.25 -18.39 9.68
C TYR A 271 0.64 -17.93 8.37
N TYR A 272 0.40 -18.86 7.49
CA TYR A 272 -0.18 -18.62 6.17
C TYR A 272 -1.53 -19.33 6.07
N ALA A 273 -2.58 -18.56 5.73
CA ALA A 273 -3.93 -19.08 5.79
C ALA A 273 -4.81 -18.59 4.64
N GLU A 274 -5.84 -19.36 4.38
CA GLU A 274 -6.88 -19.04 3.39
C GLU A 274 -8.27 -19.26 4.01
N TYR A 275 -9.26 -18.49 3.50
CA TYR A 275 -10.64 -18.67 3.90
C TYR A 275 -11.61 -18.35 2.78
N LYS A 276 -12.42 -19.33 2.37
CA LYS A 276 -13.51 -19.21 1.37
C LYS A 276 -13.09 -18.41 0.14
N ASN A 277 -11.86 -18.61 -0.35
CA ASN A 277 -11.44 -18.11 -1.63
C ASN A 277 -12.18 -18.86 -2.76
N SER A 278 -12.03 -18.40 -3.98
CA SER A 278 -12.69 -18.97 -5.17
C SER A 278 -11.78 -18.89 -6.40
N GLY A 279 -12.22 -19.43 -7.52
CA GLY A 279 -11.52 -19.39 -8.79
C GLY A 279 -10.60 -20.58 -9.02
N PRO A 280 -10.02 -20.71 -10.24
CA PRO A 280 -9.24 -21.89 -10.63
C PRO A 280 -7.97 -22.12 -9.79
N GLY A 281 -7.37 -21.04 -9.28
CA GLY A 281 -6.19 -21.13 -8.40
C GLY A 281 -6.51 -21.49 -6.93
N TYR A 282 -7.78 -21.63 -6.54
CA TYR A 282 -8.14 -22.07 -5.19
C TYR A 282 -8.23 -23.59 -5.12
N GLN A 283 -7.18 -24.22 -4.62
CA GLN A 283 -7.02 -25.68 -4.51
C GLN A 283 -6.71 -26.07 -3.05
N PRO A 284 -7.65 -25.91 -2.09
CA PRO A 284 -7.38 -26.06 -0.64
C PRO A 284 -6.79 -27.43 -0.28
N ASP A 285 -7.22 -28.52 -0.96
CA ASP A 285 -6.76 -29.88 -0.68
C ASP A 285 -5.32 -30.16 -1.17
N LYS A 286 -4.74 -29.26 -2.00
CA LYS A 286 -3.40 -29.40 -2.55
C LYS A 286 -2.40 -28.42 -1.95
N ARG A 287 -2.84 -27.55 -1.03
CA ARG A 287 -1.98 -26.54 -0.39
C ARG A 287 -0.84 -27.17 0.40
N ALA A 288 0.25 -26.44 0.54
CA ALA A 288 1.35 -26.81 1.41
C ALA A 288 0.84 -27.21 2.79
N ALA A 289 1.27 -28.38 3.30
CA ALA A 289 0.71 -29.01 4.50
C ALA A 289 0.82 -28.16 5.78
N TRP A 290 1.73 -27.21 5.80
CA TRP A 290 1.95 -26.27 6.92
C TRP A 290 1.09 -25.00 6.83
N SER A 291 0.32 -24.81 5.76
CA SER A 291 -0.65 -23.73 5.64
C SER A 291 -2.01 -24.11 6.23
N HIS A 292 -2.84 -23.13 6.51
CA HIS A 292 -4.10 -23.30 7.20
C HIS A 292 -5.29 -22.95 6.33
N GLN A 293 -6.38 -23.71 6.48
CA GLN A 293 -7.71 -23.30 6.04
C GLN A 293 -8.48 -22.85 7.28
N LEU A 294 -8.85 -21.56 7.34
CA LEU A 294 -9.52 -21.03 8.54
C LEU A 294 -10.93 -21.58 8.70
N THR A 295 -11.32 -21.83 9.94
CA THR A 295 -12.72 -22.06 10.33
C THR A 295 -13.54 -20.78 10.28
N ASP A 296 -14.87 -20.91 10.30
CA ASP A 296 -15.79 -19.76 10.36
C ASP A 296 -15.56 -18.91 11.62
N ASP A 297 -15.16 -19.50 12.75
CA ASP A 297 -14.87 -18.77 13.99
C ASP A 297 -13.55 -18.03 13.94
N GLU A 298 -12.52 -18.60 13.38
CA GLU A 298 -11.22 -17.94 13.17
C GLU A 298 -11.36 -16.77 12.21
N ALA A 299 -12.13 -16.92 11.12
CA ALA A 299 -12.35 -15.86 10.14
C ALA A 299 -13.05 -14.62 10.74
N LYS A 300 -13.88 -14.76 11.77
CA LYS A 300 -14.50 -13.65 12.50
C LYS A 300 -13.49 -12.71 13.17
N LEU A 301 -12.25 -13.17 13.39
CA LEU A 301 -11.16 -12.37 13.94
C LEU A 301 -10.53 -11.44 12.90
N TYR A 302 -10.84 -11.62 11.61
CA TYR A 302 -10.31 -10.82 10.52
C TYR A 302 -11.32 -9.77 10.07
N THR A 303 -11.50 -8.72 10.87
CA THR A 303 -12.29 -7.54 10.50
C THR A 303 -11.38 -6.33 10.36
N LYS A 304 -11.72 -5.37 9.46
CA LYS A 304 -10.97 -4.12 9.29
C LYS A 304 -10.63 -3.48 10.64
N LYS A 305 -11.61 -3.40 11.56
CA LYS A 305 -11.43 -2.83 12.90
C LYS A 305 -10.36 -3.56 13.72
N LEU A 306 -10.37 -4.89 13.71
CA LEU A 306 -9.42 -5.70 14.49
C LEU A 306 -8.02 -5.67 13.85
N ILE A 307 -7.93 -5.81 12.52
CA ILE A 307 -6.68 -5.80 11.77
C ILE A 307 -5.98 -4.45 11.93
N LEU A 308 -6.70 -3.35 11.80
CA LEU A 308 -6.16 -1.99 11.88
C LEU A 308 -6.16 -1.41 13.31
N ASN A 309 -6.32 -2.27 14.34
CA ASN A 309 -6.28 -1.88 15.75
C ASN A 309 -7.19 -0.68 16.07
N GLY A 310 -8.42 -0.71 15.55
CA GLY A 310 -9.43 0.33 15.75
C GLY A 310 -9.26 1.58 14.87
N TRP A 311 -8.15 1.72 14.13
CA TRP A 311 -8.02 2.78 13.13
C TRP A 311 -8.97 2.54 11.95
N ASP A 312 -9.75 3.55 11.60
CA ASP A 312 -10.75 3.49 10.52
C ASP A 312 -10.45 4.55 9.45
N PRO A 313 -9.55 4.24 8.50
CA PRO A 313 -9.21 5.15 7.42
C PRO A 313 -10.44 5.45 6.56
N LYS A 314 -10.64 6.73 6.27
CA LYS A 314 -11.72 7.22 5.42
C LYS A 314 -11.14 7.69 4.09
N MET A 315 -11.90 7.46 3.02
CA MET A 315 -11.57 8.01 1.71
C MET A 315 -11.75 9.53 1.75
N PRO A 316 -10.72 10.32 1.38
CA PRO A 316 -10.81 11.78 1.33
C PRO A 316 -11.71 12.31 0.22
#